data_2bff880218c28b3889a7ac1fd9f3c3f5
#
_entry.id   2bff880218c28b3889a7ac1fd9f3c3f5
#
_cell.length_a   1.000
_cell.length_b   1.000
_cell.length_c   1.000
_cell.angle_alpha   90.00
_cell.angle_beta   90.00
_cell.angle_gamma   90.00
#
_symmetry.space_group_name_H-M   'P 1'
#
loop_
_entity.id
_entity.type
_entity.pdbx_description
1 polymer ?
#
loop_
_entity_poly.entity_id
_entity_poly.type
_entity_poly.pdbx_seq_one_letter_code
_entity_poly.pdbx_strand_id
1 'polypeptide(L)'
;MEVLLGTSALEPRSYLVTVTEHLERLGHEVRVFSAEPLPSPEELRVVGVERDLPLAPDVIYSQDAEAALLLAHLYPLTPQLFATHGDRQDVWLPPQLAGVVARVVVFDDRTGERVRAAALPQQLIRLRRPVDLDRIVARGELPDRPAKARVQLDGVSDYRRGIVQRVLADARIELDDDADLVLGRGSAVVEALAEGRAAYVYGDDGGDGWVTPERYELLEADGFSGRAEPSATTFERLRAELEDYDPALGPAGRELAQAHDARAHAQELLAAFDEVKPRRDPVDAPLRELARVVRLEAAAARRAHTHAREAESARTRATELERELAEVRERNEQLAREVEELRRQAEEAAALEEQRLERQKSRRFGPRR
;
A
#
# COMPACT_ATOMS: atom_id res chain seq x y z
N MET A 1 -23.51 -24.61 -6.41
CA MET A 1 -22.18 -24.71 -7.05
C MET A 1 -21.14 -24.87 -5.96
N GLU A 2 -20.18 -25.78 -6.14
CA GLU A 2 -19.01 -25.89 -5.28
C GLU A 2 -17.85 -25.10 -5.90
N VAL A 3 -17.44 -24.02 -5.22
CA VAL A 3 -16.39 -23.10 -5.66
C VAL A 3 -15.11 -23.35 -4.87
N LEU A 4 -14.00 -23.60 -5.56
CA LEU A 4 -12.67 -23.71 -4.95
C LEU A 4 -11.85 -22.45 -5.21
N LEU A 5 -11.66 -21.65 -4.16
CA LEU A 5 -10.76 -20.51 -4.20
C LEU A 5 -9.33 -20.98 -3.93
N GLY A 6 -8.38 -20.59 -4.77
CA GLY A 6 -6.98 -21.02 -4.65
C GLY A 6 -6.03 -19.84 -4.47
N THR A 7 -5.14 -19.93 -3.47
CA THR A 7 -4.06 -18.97 -3.28
C THR A 7 -2.79 -19.67 -2.79
N SER A 8 -1.63 -19.14 -3.12
CA SER A 8 -0.35 -19.58 -2.55
C SER A 8 0.09 -18.73 -1.37
N ALA A 9 -0.41 -17.49 -1.29
CA ALA A 9 -0.09 -16.54 -0.27
C ALA A 9 -1.34 -15.76 0.16
N LEU A 10 -1.29 -15.18 1.36
CA LEU A 10 -2.43 -14.54 2.03
C LEU A 10 -2.88 -13.19 1.48
N GLU A 11 -2.26 -12.67 0.47
CA GLU A 11 -2.64 -11.39 -0.11
C GLU A 11 -3.41 -11.60 -1.41
N PRO A 12 -4.61 -11.04 -1.51
CA PRO A 12 -5.28 -10.13 -0.58
C PRO A 12 -6.29 -10.87 0.32
N ARG A 13 -5.98 -10.99 1.60
CA ARG A 13 -6.81 -11.69 2.58
C ARG A 13 -8.23 -11.13 2.69
N SER A 14 -8.38 -9.80 2.76
CA SER A 14 -9.68 -9.14 2.85
C SER A 14 -10.58 -9.47 1.66
N TYR A 15 -10.03 -9.53 0.46
CA TYR A 15 -10.76 -9.94 -0.74
C TYR A 15 -11.30 -11.37 -0.63
N LEU A 16 -10.44 -12.33 -0.23
CA LEU A 16 -10.83 -13.73 -0.09
C LEU A 16 -11.97 -13.91 0.94
N VAL A 17 -11.86 -13.26 2.10
CA VAL A 17 -12.92 -13.28 3.13
C VAL A 17 -14.22 -12.73 2.57
N THR A 18 -14.17 -11.52 2.00
CA THR A 18 -15.35 -10.85 1.45
C THR A 18 -16.03 -11.68 0.37
N VAL A 19 -15.27 -12.22 -0.59
CA VAL A 19 -15.83 -13.02 -1.69
C VAL A 19 -16.42 -14.35 -1.16
N THR A 20 -15.69 -15.04 -0.28
CA THR A 20 -16.16 -16.30 0.31
C THR A 20 -17.52 -16.11 0.98
N GLU A 21 -17.61 -15.16 1.89
CA GLU A 21 -18.84 -14.91 2.64
C GLU A 21 -20.03 -14.55 1.76
N HIS A 22 -19.82 -13.73 0.74
CA HIS A 22 -20.91 -13.32 -0.15
C HIS A 22 -21.35 -14.44 -1.08
N LEU A 23 -20.44 -15.29 -1.57
CA LEU A 23 -20.79 -16.50 -2.31
C LEU A 23 -21.57 -17.49 -1.43
N GLU A 24 -21.15 -17.69 -0.16
CA GLU A 24 -21.87 -18.55 0.78
C GLU A 24 -23.26 -18.00 1.12
N ARG A 25 -23.42 -16.67 1.32
CA ARG A 25 -24.73 -16.00 1.50
C ARG A 25 -25.66 -16.17 0.29
N LEU A 26 -25.09 -16.32 -0.91
CA LEU A 26 -25.82 -16.60 -2.14
C LEU A 26 -26.12 -18.12 -2.33
N GLY A 27 -25.77 -18.96 -1.36
CA GLY A 27 -26.11 -20.38 -1.31
C GLY A 27 -25.10 -21.30 -2.03
N HIS A 28 -23.87 -20.84 -2.23
CA HIS A 28 -22.79 -21.66 -2.82
C HIS A 28 -21.90 -22.25 -1.73
N GLU A 29 -21.35 -23.44 -1.97
CA GLU A 29 -20.35 -24.04 -1.10
C GLU A 29 -18.97 -23.51 -1.53
N VAL A 30 -18.24 -22.87 -0.60
CA VAL A 30 -16.93 -22.29 -0.88
C VAL A 30 -15.88 -22.94 -0.01
N ARG A 31 -14.77 -23.34 -0.62
CA ARG A 31 -13.57 -23.79 0.08
C ARG A 31 -12.36 -22.98 -0.39
N VAL A 32 -11.47 -22.67 0.53
CA VAL A 32 -10.24 -21.93 0.23
C VAL A 32 -9.07 -22.89 0.35
N PHE A 33 -8.36 -23.11 -0.74
CA PHE A 33 -7.09 -23.84 -0.75
C PHE A 33 -5.93 -22.86 -0.60
N SER A 34 -5.02 -23.17 0.31
CA SER A 34 -3.76 -22.45 0.39
C SER A 34 -2.56 -23.39 0.35
N ALA A 35 -1.63 -23.12 -0.55
CA ALA A 35 -0.38 -23.90 -0.66
C ALA A 35 0.58 -23.65 0.52
N GLU A 36 0.48 -22.51 1.21
CA GLU A 36 1.23 -22.20 2.43
C GLU A 36 0.29 -22.25 3.65
N PRO A 37 0.78 -22.67 4.83
CA PRO A 37 -0.01 -22.62 6.06
C PRO A 37 -0.40 -21.17 6.34
N LEU A 38 -1.69 -20.90 6.31
CA LEU A 38 -2.21 -19.58 6.65
C LEU A 38 -2.56 -19.57 8.14
N PRO A 39 -2.26 -18.50 8.91
CA PRO A 39 -3.03 -18.22 10.10
C PRO A 39 -4.48 -18.00 9.62
N SER A 40 -5.27 -19.07 9.70
CA SER A 40 -6.64 -19.07 9.22
C SER A 40 -7.46 -18.10 10.05
N PRO A 41 -8.12 -17.12 9.44
CA PRO A 41 -9.25 -16.49 10.12
C PRO A 41 -10.28 -17.58 10.40
N GLU A 42 -10.91 -17.55 11.55
CA GLU A 42 -12.02 -18.46 11.93
C GLU A 42 -13.15 -18.44 10.87
N GLU A 43 -13.18 -17.42 10.03
CA GLU A 43 -14.17 -17.14 8.98
C GLU A 43 -13.95 -17.90 7.67
N LEU A 44 -12.74 -18.45 7.43
CA LEU A 44 -12.45 -19.17 6.18
C LEU A 44 -12.26 -20.67 6.40
N ARG A 45 -12.95 -21.49 5.62
CA ARG A 45 -12.69 -22.94 5.54
C ARG A 45 -11.43 -23.21 4.72
N VAL A 46 -10.26 -22.97 5.31
CA VAL A 46 -8.98 -23.17 4.65
C VAL A 46 -8.60 -24.64 4.64
N VAL A 47 -8.33 -25.15 3.44
CA VAL A 47 -7.79 -26.48 3.21
C VAL A 47 -6.32 -26.35 2.89
N GLY A 48 -5.46 -26.79 3.82
CA GLY A 48 -3.99 -26.73 3.66
C GLY A 48 -3.35 -28.00 3.11
N VAL A 49 -4.16 -29.07 2.93
CA VAL A 49 -3.66 -30.39 2.51
C VAL A 49 -4.49 -30.92 1.34
N GLU A 50 -3.82 -31.42 0.33
CA GLU A 50 -4.45 -31.94 -0.90
C GLU A 50 -5.54 -32.99 -0.63
N ARG A 51 -5.38 -33.84 0.40
CA ARG A 51 -6.36 -34.91 0.74
C ARG A 51 -7.72 -34.39 1.22
N ASP A 52 -7.78 -33.15 1.71
CA ASP A 52 -9.00 -32.54 2.25
C ASP A 52 -9.68 -31.62 1.21
N LEU A 53 -9.14 -31.59 -0.01
CA LEU A 53 -9.73 -30.88 -1.14
C LEU A 53 -11.04 -31.55 -1.61
N PRO A 54 -11.97 -30.79 -2.21
CA PRO A 54 -13.18 -31.35 -2.79
C PRO A 54 -12.84 -32.34 -3.91
N LEU A 55 -13.69 -33.36 -4.10
CA LEU A 55 -13.45 -34.37 -5.16
C LEU A 55 -13.55 -33.78 -6.56
N ALA A 56 -14.50 -32.89 -6.78
CA ALA A 56 -14.78 -32.29 -8.07
C ALA A 56 -15.47 -30.94 -7.92
N PRO A 57 -14.72 -29.85 -7.69
CA PRO A 57 -15.32 -28.53 -7.66
C PRO A 57 -15.90 -28.16 -9.04
N ASP A 58 -17.02 -27.44 -9.04
CA ASP A 58 -17.66 -26.98 -10.28
C ASP A 58 -16.81 -25.95 -11.01
N VAL A 59 -16.13 -25.07 -10.22
CA VAL A 59 -15.24 -24.02 -10.73
C VAL A 59 -14.09 -23.75 -9.77
N ILE A 60 -12.95 -23.37 -10.32
CA ILE A 60 -11.77 -22.91 -9.58
C ILE A 60 -11.60 -21.41 -9.81
N TYR A 61 -11.30 -20.68 -8.74
CA TYR A 61 -10.97 -19.25 -8.80
C TYR A 61 -9.63 -18.97 -8.13
N SER A 62 -8.58 -18.88 -8.91
CA SER A 62 -7.20 -18.73 -8.46
C SER A 62 -6.82 -17.26 -8.29
N GLN A 63 -6.01 -16.97 -7.27
CA GLN A 63 -5.58 -15.61 -6.94
C GLN A 63 -4.12 -15.33 -7.34
N ASP A 64 -3.37 -16.36 -7.69
CA ASP A 64 -1.97 -16.27 -8.12
C ASP A 64 -1.57 -17.43 -9.04
N ALA A 65 -0.44 -17.27 -9.73
CA ALA A 65 0.02 -18.20 -10.75
C ALA A 65 0.39 -19.59 -10.18
N GLU A 66 0.92 -19.65 -8.96
CA GLU A 66 1.27 -20.91 -8.31
C GLU A 66 0.02 -21.76 -8.04
N ALA A 67 -0.98 -21.15 -7.37
CA ALA A 67 -2.24 -21.80 -7.10
C ALA A 67 -2.95 -22.22 -8.40
N ALA A 68 -2.92 -21.37 -9.43
CA ALA A 68 -3.51 -21.67 -10.71
C ALA A 68 -2.90 -22.92 -11.37
N LEU A 69 -1.58 -23.04 -11.37
CA LEU A 69 -0.88 -24.18 -11.94
C LEU A 69 -1.12 -25.47 -11.12
N LEU A 70 -1.06 -25.36 -9.79
CA LEU A 70 -1.26 -26.51 -8.90
C LEU A 70 -2.69 -27.04 -9.01
N LEU A 71 -3.69 -26.17 -8.96
CA LEU A 71 -5.10 -26.58 -9.05
C LEU A 71 -5.45 -27.08 -10.45
N ALA A 72 -4.84 -26.56 -11.51
CA ALA A 72 -5.00 -27.14 -12.85
C ALA A 72 -4.37 -28.53 -12.98
N HIS A 73 -3.33 -28.84 -12.19
CA HIS A 73 -2.79 -30.21 -12.10
C HIS A 73 -3.72 -31.16 -11.37
N LEU A 74 -4.29 -30.71 -10.22
CA LEU A 74 -5.18 -31.54 -9.39
C LEU A 74 -6.55 -31.73 -10.03
N TYR A 75 -7.05 -30.75 -10.76
CA TYR A 75 -8.37 -30.73 -11.38
C TYR A 75 -8.25 -30.42 -12.89
N PRO A 76 -7.73 -31.36 -13.67
CA PRO A 76 -7.35 -31.11 -15.07
C PRO A 76 -8.50 -30.72 -15.99
N LEU A 77 -9.75 -31.03 -15.63
CA LEU A 77 -10.93 -30.75 -16.44
C LEU A 77 -11.82 -29.63 -15.88
N THR A 78 -11.62 -29.23 -14.62
CA THR A 78 -12.43 -28.18 -14.00
C THR A 78 -12.09 -26.81 -14.62
N PRO A 79 -13.11 -26.00 -14.97
CA PRO A 79 -12.86 -24.65 -15.48
C PRO A 79 -12.26 -23.78 -14.41
N GLN A 80 -11.36 -22.89 -14.83
CA GLN A 80 -10.63 -22.04 -13.89
C GLN A 80 -10.63 -20.59 -14.35
N LEU A 81 -11.05 -19.70 -13.43
CA LEU A 81 -10.86 -18.27 -13.55
C LEU A 81 -9.63 -17.85 -12.72
N PHE A 82 -9.09 -16.69 -13.04
CA PHE A 82 -7.93 -16.13 -12.36
C PHE A 82 -8.19 -14.67 -11.98
N ALA A 83 -7.95 -14.29 -10.72
CA ALA A 83 -7.98 -12.90 -10.29
C ALA A 83 -6.58 -12.30 -10.31
N THR A 84 -6.43 -11.15 -10.95
CA THR A 84 -5.17 -10.40 -10.93
C THR A 84 -5.27 -9.22 -9.99
N HIS A 85 -4.53 -9.26 -8.87
CA HIS A 85 -4.61 -8.24 -7.82
C HIS A 85 -3.69 -7.05 -8.01
N GLY A 86 -2.89 -7.02 -9.06
CA GLY A 86 -2.01 -5.90 -9.38
C GLY A 86 -1.04 -6.24 -10.51
N ASP A 87 -0.31 -5.22 -10.94
CA ASP A 87 0.62 -5.27 -12.06
C ASP A 87 2.10 -5.29 -11.65
N ARG A 88 2.42 -5.21 -10.36
CA ARG A 88 3.80 -5.04 -9.86
C ARG A 88 4.60 -6.34 -9.74
N GLN A 89 3.92 -7.48 -9.56
CA GLN A 89 4.58 -8.77 -9.40
C GLN A 89 4.05 -9.77 -10.42
N ASP A 90 4.94 -10.45 -11.09
CA ASP A 90 4.57 -11.42 -12.13
C ASP A 90 3.78 -12.62 -11.57
N VAL A 91 3.93 -12.93 -10.28
CA VAL A 91 3.14 -13.97 -9.61
C VAL A 91 1.63 -13.65 -9.59
N TRP A 92 1.26 -12.37 -9.67
CA TRP A 92 -0.12 -11.90 -9.75
C TRP A 92 -0.68 -11.91 -11.18
N LEU A 93 0.15 -12.17 -12.17
CA LEU A 93 -0.29 -12.33 -13.55
C LEU A 93 -0.70 -13.79 -13.81
N PRO A 94 -1.68 -14.04 -14.69
CA PRO A 94 -2.08 -15.40 -15.05
C PRO A 94 -0.91 -16.14 -15.68
N PRO A 95 -0.80 -17.47 -15.42
CA PRO A 95 0.23 -18.29 -16.09
C PRO A 95 0.09 -18.19 -17.60
N GLN A 96 1.20 -17.95 -18.28
CA GLN A 96 1.26 -17.86 -19.75
C GLN A 96 1.22 -19.26 -20.40
N LEU A 97 0.31 -20.10 -19.95
CA LEU A 97 0.14 -21.45 -20.45
C LEU A 97 -1.31 -21.64 -20.89
N ALA A 98 -1.48 -21.88 -22.18
CA ALA A 98 -2.80 -22.07 -22.78
C ALA A 98 -3.57 -23.20 -22.08
N GLY A 99 -4.85 -22.95 -21.81
CA GLY A 99 -5.73 -23.93 -21.20
C GLY A 99 -5.68 -24.02 -19.66
N VAL A 100 -4.73 -23.38 -18.98
CA VAL A 100 -4.71 -23.35 -17.50
C VAL A 100 -5.84 -22.47 -16.97
N VAL A 101 -6.00 -21.28 -17.53
CA VAL A 101 -7.00 -20.29 -17.14
C VAL A 101 -7.95 -20.04 -18.32
N ALA A 102 -9.25 -20.06 -18.07
CA ALA A 102 -10.27 -19.77 -19.08
C ALA A 102 -10.53 -18.27 -19.21
N ARG A 103 -10.62 -17.56 -18.09
CA ARG A 103 -10.85 -16.11 -18.03
C ARG A 103 -10.05 -15.47 -16.92
N VAL A 104 -9.73 -14.18 -17.10
CA VAL A 104 -8.99 -13.39 -16.12
C VAL A 104 -9.87 -12.23 -15.61
N VAL A 105 -10.07 -12.17 -14.32
CA VAL A 105 -10.70 -11.06 -13.63
C VAL A 105 -9.63 -10.03 -13.31
N VAL A 106 -9.87 -8.79 -13.69
CA VAL A 106 -9.03 -7.61 -13.40
C VAL A 106 -9.84 -6.58 -12.64
N PHE A 107 -9.20 -5.84 -11.73
CA PHE A 107 -9.88 -4.87 -10.88
C PHE A 107 -9.63 -3.42 -11.30
N ASP A 108 -8.76 -3.20 -12.26
CA ASP A 108 -8.42 -1.90 -12.82
C ASP A 108 -7.96 -2.04 -14.27
N ASP A 109 -8.05 -0.94 -15.03
CA ASP A 109 -7.74 -0.95 -16.46
C ASP A 109 -6.24 -1.10 -16.73
N ARG A 110 -5.40 -0.54 -15.86
CA ARG A 110 -3.94 -0.65 -15.97
C ARG A 110 -3.49 -2.12 -15.86
N THR A 111 -4.00 -2.85 -14.88
CA THR A 111 -3.74 -4.29 -14.74
C THR A 111 -4.27 -5.03 -15.97
N GLY A 112 -5.46 -4.65 -16.46
CA GLY A 112 -6.03 -5.20 -17.68
C GLY A 112 -5.16 -4.98 -18.92
N GLU A 113 -4.57 -3.80 -19.08
CA GLU A 113 -3.63 -3.49 -20.17
C GLU A 113 -2.36 -4.34 -20.08
N ARG A 114 -1.81 -4.52 -18.90
CA ARG A 114 -0.63 -5.37 -18.70
C ARG A 114 -0.93 -6.84 -19.05
N VAL A 115 -2.08 -7.37 -18.64
CA VAL A 115 -2.49 -8.74 -19.00
C VAL A 115 -2.65 -8.87 -20.51
N ARG A 116 -3.24 -7.87 -21.19
CA ARG A 116 -3.35 -7.86 -22.67
C ARG A 116 -1.97 -7.79 -23.33
N ALA A 117 -1.05 -6.97 -22.81
CA ALA A 117 0.31 -6.84 -23.34
C ALA A 117 1.12 -8.14 -23.20
N ALA A 118 0.80 -9.00 -22.24
CA ALA A 118 1.39 -10.34 -22.12
C ALA A 118 0.93 -11.32 -23.19
N ALA A 119 0.13 -10.87 -24.17
CA ALA A 119 -0.38 -11.64 -25.32
C ALA A 119 -1.12 -12.94 -24.93
N LEU A 120 -1.81 -12.92 -23.79
CA LEU A 120 -2.59 -14.06 -23.33
C LEU A 120 -3.94 -14.09 -24.06
N PRO A 121 -4.34 -15.25 -24.58
CA PRO A 121 -5.58 -15.39 -25.34
C PRO A 121 -6.84 -15.38 -24.47
N GLN A 122 -6.69 -15.19 -23.15
CA GLN A 122 -7.82 -15.24 -22.20
C GLN A 122 -8.71 -14.02 -22.34
N GLN A 123 -9.99 -14.25 -22.18
CA GLN A 123 -10.97 -13.18 -22.10
C GLN A 123 -10.87 -12.48 -20.75
N LEU A 124 -10.74 -11.15 -20.76
CA LEU A 124 -10.72 -10.33 -19.56
C LEU A 124 -12.14 -10.00 -19.12
N ILE A 125 -12.34 -10.00 -17.81
CA ILE A 125 -13.55 -9.54 -17.14
C ILE A 125 -13.11 -8.43 -16.18
N ARG A 126 -13.65 -7.22 -16.36
CA ARG A 126 -13.43 -6.09 -15.46
C ARG A 126 -14.49 -6.13 -14.36
N LEU A 127 -14.06 -6.33 -13.12
CA LEU A 127 -14.91 -6.20 -11.93
C LEU A 127 -14.33 -5.10 -11.03
N ARG A 128 -15.19 -4.38 -10.32
CA ARG A 128 -14.74 -3.43 -9.30
C ARG A 128 -14.31 -4.17 -8.04
N ARG A 129 -13.32 -3.65 -7.33
CA ARG A 129 -12.84 -4.22 -6.05
C ARG A 129 -13.95 -4.22 -5.02
N PRO A 130 -14.33 -5.34 -4.42
CA PRO A 130 -15.46 -5.39 -3.50
C PRO A 130 -15.12 -4.81 -2.13
N VAL A 131 -16.12 -4.20 -1.51
CA VAL A 131 -16.15 -3.83 -0.11
C VAL A 131 -17.48 -4.21 0.51
N ASP A 132 -17.47 -4.80 1.72
CA ASP A 132 -18.70 -5.23 2.42
C ASP A 132 -19.37 -4.01 3.08
N LEU A 133 -20.28 -3.36 2.34
CA LEU A 133 -21.00 -2.18 2.79
C LEU A 133 -21.93 -2.45 3.98
N ASP A 134 -22.36 -3.70 4.17
CA ASP A 134 -23.24 -4.10 5.28
C ASP A 134 -22.48 -4.15 6.61
N ARG A 135 -21.17 -4.43 6.57
CA ARG A 135 -20.30 -4.47 7.75
C ARG A 135 -19.70 -3.14 8.10
N ILE A 136 -19.55 -2.26 7.13
CA ILE A 136 -18.90 -0.98 7.34
C ILE A 136 -19.90 0.04 7.85
N VAL A 137 -19.69 0.46 9.10
CA VAL A 137 -20.45 1.55 9.71
C VAL A 137 -19.96 2.87 9.11
N ALA A 138 -20.85 3.55 8.40
CA ALA A 138 -20.54 4.87 7.88
C ALA A 138 -20.31 5.86 9.01
N ARG A 139 -19.26 6.67 8.89
CA ARG A 139 -19.02 7.80 9.77
C ARG A 139 -20.10 8.86 9.53
N GLY A 140 -20.38 9.64 10.56
CA GLY A 140 -21.24 10.82 10.45
C GLY A 140 -20.59 11.97 9.67
N GLU A 141 -21.08 13.16 9.87
CA GLU A 141 -20.50 14.37 9.27
C GLU A 141 -19.02 14.52 9.66
N LEU A 142 -18.21 14.83 8.66
CA LEU A 142 -16.80 15.12 8.86
C LEU A 142 -16.63 16.56 9.38
N PRO A 143 -15.59 16.83 10.19
CA PRO A 143 -15.33 18.19 10.67
C PRO A 143 -14.84 19.10 9.54
N ASP A 144 -15.03 20.42 9.67
CA ASP A 144 -14.54 21.42 8.71
C ASP A 144 -13.02 21.39 8.50
N ARG A 145 -12.29 20.84 9.46
CA ARG A 145 -10.85 20.59 9.39
C ARG A 145 -10.56 19.21 9.94
N PRO A 146 -9.77 18.40 9.24
CA PRO A 146 -9.41 17.09 9.73
C PRO A 146 -8.50 17.22 10.95
N ALA A 147 -8.86 16.53 12.04
CA ALA A 147 -8.04 16.43 13.24
C ALA A 147 -7.22 15.13 13.26
N LYS A 148 -7.70 14.10 12.57
CA LYS A 148 -7.16 12.75 12.60
C LYS A 148 -7.01 12.17 11.21
N ALA A 149 -5.89 11.47 10.97
CA ALA A 149 -5.60 10.79 9.71
C ALA A 149 -5.20 9.34 9.95
N ARG A 150 -5.65 8.45 9.05
CA ARG A 150 -5.15 7.08 8.92
C ARG A 150 -4.25 6.99 7.68
N VAL A 151 -3.07 6.42 7.85
CA VAL A 151 -2.08 6.29 6.78
C VAL A 151 -1.87 4.81 6.47
N GLN A 152 -2.38 4.38 5.31
CA GLN A 152 -2.31 2.99 4.81
C GLN A 152 -1.47 2.93 3.54
N LEU A 153 -0.15 2.97 3.71
CA LEU A 153 0.85 3.05 2.64
C LEU A 153 1.69 1.77 2.57
N ASP A 154 1.02 0.62 2.52
CA ASP A 154 1.72 -0.66 2.40
C ASP A 154 2.49 -0.74 1.08
N GLY A 155 3.78 -1.10 1.19
CA GLY A 155 4.69 -1.16 0.04
C GLY A 155 5.17 0.20 -0.48
N VAL A 156 4.78 1.33 0.12
CA VAL A 156 5.35 2.66 -0.17
C VAL A 156 6.68 2.81 0.59
N SER A 157 7.66 3.46 -0.02
CA SER A 157 8.98 3.67 0.57
C SER A 157 8.91 4.47 1.87
N ASP A 158 9.85 4.22 2.81
CA ASP A 158 9.91 4.92 4.09
C ASP A 158 10.13 6.43 3.90
N TYR A 159 10.85 6.83 2.85
CA TYR A 159 11.02 8.23 2.48
C TYR A 159 9.66 8.91 2.19
N ARG A 160 8.83 8.29 1.35
CA ARG A 160 7.49 8.81 1.02
C ARG A 160 6.57 8.83 2.24
N ARG A 161 6.63 7.77 3.05
CA ARG A 161 5.91 7.71 4.32
C ARG A 161 6.33 8.84 5.27
N GLY A 162 7.63 9.15 5.34
CA GLY A 162 8.19 10.25 6.12
C GLY A 162 7.69 11.62 5.65
N ILE A 163 7.51 11.83 4.32
CA ILE A 163 6.91 13.06 3.80
C ILE A 163 5.48 13.22 4.35
N VAL A 164 4.65 12.18 4.22
CA VAL A 164 3.26 12.20 4.71
C VAL A 164 3.21 12.50 6.20
N GLN A 165 4.00 11.79 7.02
CA GLN A 165 4.04 12.01 8.46
C GLN A 165 4.44 13.43 8.84
N ARG A 166 5.42 14.01 8.14
CA ARG A 166 5.87 15.39 8.38
C ARG A 166 4.79 16.40 8.03
N VAL A 167 4.12 16.23 6.88
CA VAL A 167 3.03 17.12 6.47
C VAL A 167 1.87 17.07 7.46
N LEU A 168 1.48 15.87 7.92
CA LEU A 168 0.42 15.71 8.91
C LEU A 168 0.80 16.37 10.26
N ALA A 169 2.05 16.20 10.70
CA ALA A 169 2.54 16.84 11.92
C ALA A 169 2.53 18.37 11.82
N ASP A 170 2.97 18.93 10.69
CA ASP A 170 2.94 20.39 10.44
C ASP A 170 1.50 20.94 10.39
N ALA A 171 0.57 20.16 9.84
CA ALA A 171 -0.86 20.46 9.81
C ALA A 171 -1.56 20.21 11.16
N ARG A 172 -0.85 19.65 12.17
CA ARG A 172 -1.38 19.24 13.48
C ARG A 172 -2.51 18.21 13.38
N ILE A 173 -2.38 17.29 12.42
CA ILE A 173 -3.29 16.16 12.22
C ILE A 173 -2.68 14.95 12.92
N GLU A 174 -3.39 14.35 13.85
CA GLU A 174 -2.96 13.18 14.61
C GLU A 174 -3.14 11.89 13.82
N LEU A 175 -2.22 10.93 13.99
CA LEU A 175 -2.38 9.59 13.42
C LEU A 175 -3.28 8.75 14.33
N ASP A 176 -4.42 8.32 13.80
CA ASP A 176 -5.44 7.57 14.54
C ASP A 176 -6.21 6.64 13.58
N ASP A 177 -6.63 5.47 14.05
CA ASP A 177 -7.48 4.57 13.27
C ASP A 177 -8.90 5.13 13.10
N ASP A 178 -9.42 5.87 14.10
CA ASP A 178 -10.66 6.63 14.00
C ASP A 178 -10.43 8.00 13.35
N ALA A 179 -10.03 7.98 12.10
CA ALA A 179 -9.58 9.14 11.34
C ALA A 179 -10.72 9.85 10.58
N ASP A 180 -10.53 11.14 10.29
CA ASP A 180 -11.41 11.94 9.43
C ASP A 180 -11.04 11.74 7.95
N LEU A 181 -9.75 11.56 7.70
CA LEU A 181 -9.20 11.33 6.37
C LEU A 181 -8.31 10.10 6.34
N VAL A 182 -8.21 9.48 5.16
CA VAL A 182 -7.33 8.33 4.91
C VAL A 182 -6.41 8.66 3.74
N LEU A 183 -5.11 8.57 3.98
CA LEU A 183 -4.11 8.57 2.90
C LEU A 183 -3.74 7.13 2.60
N GLY A 184 -4.03 6.69 1.38
CA GLY A 184 -3.86 5.28 1.05
C GLY A 184 -3.87 5.01 -0.45
N ARG A 185 -3.90 3.71 -0.81
CA ARG A 185 -4.03 3.25 -2.19
C ARG A 185 -4.84 1.96 -2.27
N GLY A 186 -5.37 1.67 -3.45
CA GLY A 186 -6.08 0.43 -3.73
C GLY A 186 -7.28 0.21 -2.80
N SER A 187 -7.35 -0.93 -2.12
CA SER A 187 -8.45 -1.28 -1.22
C SER A 187 -8.63 -0.31 -0.05
N ALA A 188 -7.52 0.25 0.48
CA ALA A 188 -7.59 1.21 1.57
C ALA A 188 -8.39 2.47 1.20
N VAL A 189 -8.31 2.90 -0.06
CA VAL A 189 -9.12 4.01 -0.57
C VAL A 189 -10.59 3.61 -0.66
N VAL A 190 -10.89 2.44 -1.22
CA VAL A 190 -12.29 1.95 -1.34
C VAL A 190 -12.93 1.77 0.03
N GLU A 191 -12.19 1.24 1.01
CA GLU A 191 -12.64 1.11 2.40
C GLU A 191 -12.91 2.48 3.03
N ALA A 192 -12.02 3.46 2.82
CA ALA A 192 -12.20 4.83 3.31
C ALA A 192 -13.47 5.49 2.73
N LEU A 193 -13.69 5.35 1.43
CA LEU A 193 -14.92 5.82 0.79
C LEU A 193 -16.16 5.15 1.41
N ALA A 194 -16.11 3.82 1.61
CA ALA A 194 -17.18 3.05 2.23
C ALA A 194 -17.44 3.46 3.69
N GLU A 195 -16.41 3.86 4.44
CA GLU A 195 -16.54 4.42 5.78
C GLU A 195 -17.09 5.86 5.79
N GLY A 196 -17.22 6.52 4.64
CA GLY A 196 -17.61 7.93 4.54
C GLY A 196 -16.50 8.88 5.03
N ARG A 197 -15.23 8.51 4.87
CA ARG A 197 -14.06 9.33 5.18
C ARG A 197 -13.57 10.04 3.93
N ALA A 198 -12.91 11.17 4.10
CA ALA A 198 -12.21 11.79 2.99
C ALA A 198 -11.02 10.90 2.58
N ALA A 199 -10.97 10.49 1.32
CA ALA A 199 -9.92 9.61 0.81
C ALA A 199 -8.94 10.38 -0.08
N TYR A 200 -7.64 10.24 0.20
CA TYR A 200 -6.54 10.82 -0.57
C TYR A 200 -5.69 9.69 -1.13
N VAL A 201 -5.58 9.64 -2.46
CA VAL A 201 -4.77 8.62 -3.15
C VAL A 201 -3.30 9.01 -3.10
N TYR A 202 -2.47 8.16 -2.47
CA TYR A 202 -1.04 8.36 -2.35
C TYR A 202 -0.28 7.05 -2.59
N GLY A 203 0.68 7.06 -3.52
CA GLY A 203 1.46 5.88 -3.91
C GLY A 203 2.98 6.15 -3.98
N ASP A 204 3.73 5.17 -4.49
CA ASP A 204 5.20 5.27 -4.61
C ASP A 204 5.66 6.36 -5.58
N ASP A 205 4.89 6.60 -6.64
CA ASP A 205 5.24 7.57 -7.66
C ASP A 205 4.74 8.99 -7.32
N GLY A 206 4.07 9.12 -6.17
CA GLY A 206 3.44 10.36 -5.72
C GLY A 206 1.98 10.14 -5.35
N GLY A 207 1.16 11.19 -5.40
CA GLY A 207 -0.26 11.10 -5.10
C GLY A 207 -1.10 11.66 -6.24
N ASP A 208 -2.25 11.04 -6.43
CA ASP A 208 -3.25 11.55 -7.35
C ASP A 208 -4.19 12.57 -6.68
N GLY A 209 -4.10 12.75 -5.33
CA GLY A 209 -4.92 13.71 -4.59
C GLY A 209 -6.25 13.17 -4.10
N TRP A 210 -7.17 14.08 -3.79
CA TRP A 210 -8.49 13.74 -3.26
C TRP A 210 -9.35 12.95 -4.25
N VAL A 211 -10.09 11.97 -3.72
CA VAL A 211 -11.14 11.27 -4.48
C VAL A 211 -12.39 12.13 -4.45
N THR A 212 -12.67 12.80 -5.56
CA THR A 212 -13.90 13.58 -5.77
C THR A 212 -14.79 12.89 -6.81
N PRO A 213 -16.09 13.22 -6.87
CA PRO A 213 -16.98 12.66 -7.91
C PRO A 213 -16.45 12.86 -9.34
N GLU A 214 -15.82 14.01 -9.62
CA GLU A 214 -15.32 14.35 -10.96
C GLU A 214 -14.07 13.53 -11.34
N ARG A 215 -13.29 13.09 -10.34
CA ARG A 215 -12.03 12.37 -10.55
C ARG A 215 -12.15 10.87 -10.32
N TYR A 216 -13.25 10.43 -9.73
CA TYR A 216 -13.43 9.04 -9.30
C TYR A 216 -13.17 8.03 -10.43
N GLU A 217 -13.79 8.19 -11.60
CA GLU A 217 -13.63 7.23 -12.71
C GLU A 217 -12.17 7.15 -13.19
N LEU A 218 -11.44 8.26 -13.22
CA LEU A 218 -10.02 8.27 -13.57
C LEU A 218 -9.17 7.51 -12.55
N LEU A 219 -9.40 7.76 -11.26
CA LEU A 219 -8.65 7.16 -10.17
C LEU A 219 -8.99 5.68 -10.00
N GLU A 220 -10.27 5.32 -10.21
CA GLU A 220 -10.75 3.94 -10.15
C GLU A 220 -10.20 3.11 -11.31
N ALA A 221 -10.12 3.67 -12.52
CA ALA A 221 -9.52 3.02 -13.69
C ALA A 221 -8.03 2.69 -13.47
N ASP A 222 -7.30 3.49 -12.69
CA ASP A 222 -5.92 3.22 -12.24
C ASP A 222 -5.87 2.31 -10.98
N GLY A 223 -7.01 1.88 -10.44
CA GLY A 223 -7.11 1.08 -9.22
C GLY A 223 -6.68 1.84 -7.96
N PHE A 224 -6.81 3.16 -7.95
CA PHE A 224 -6.35 4.04 -6.88
C PHE A 224 -4.87 3.82 -6.51
N SER A 225 -4.03 3.62 -7.53
CA SER A 225 -2.63 3.23 -7.31
C SER A 225 -1.70 4.41 -7.02
N GLY A 226 -2.14 5.64 -7.24
CA GLY A 226 -1.33 6.86 -7.15
C GLY A 226 -0.53 7.14 -8.43
N ARG A 227 -0.97 6.61 -9.58
CA ARG A 227 -0.30 6.73 -10.88
C ARG A 227 -1.22 7.20 -12.00
N ALA A 228 -2.45 7.60 -11.67
CA ALA A 228 -3.42 8.09 -12.65
C ALA A 228 -2.94 9.41 -13.28
N GLU A 229 -2.30 10.26 -12.50
CA GLU A 229 -1.70 11.51 -12.97
C GLU A 229 -0.17 11.48 -12.82
N PRO A 230 0.60 11.79 -13.88
CA PRO A 230 2.06 11.67 -13.85
C PRO A 230 2.73 12.85 -13.13
N SER A 231 2.26 13.21 -11.96
CA SER A 231 2.83 14.31 -11.19
C SER A 231 3.34 13.83 -9.82
N ALA A 232 4.63 14.07 -9.57
CA ALA A 232 5.21 13.80 -8.26
C ALA A 232 4.53 14.66 -7.19
N THR A 233 3.99 14.04 -6.15
CA THR A 233 3.51 14.79 -4.99
C THR A 233 4.70 15.20 -4.14
N THR A 234 5.00 16.49 -4.13
CA THR A 234 5.99 17.09 -3.24
C THR A 234 5.38 17.33 -1.85
N PHE A 235 6.24 17.63 -0.88
CA PHE A 235 5.81 18.07 0.44
C PHE A 235 4.87 19.29 0.37
N GLU A 236 5.23 20.30 -0.44
CA GLU A 236 4.48 21.53 -0.60
C GLU A 236 3.12 21.29 -1.25
N ARG A 237 3.06 20.42 -2.27
CA ARG A 237 1.80 20.05 -2.93
C ARG A 237 0.87 19.32 -1.97
N LEU A 238 1.35 18.28 -1.28
CA LEU A 238 0.53 17.53 -0.32
C LEU A 238 0.00 18.44 0.79
N ARG A 239 0.84 19.35 1.28
CA ARG A 239 0.44 20.34 2.29
C ARG A 239 -0.68 21.25 1.76
N ALA A 240 -0.53 21.83 0.57
CA ALA A 240 -1.54 22.70 -0.02
C ALA A 240 -2.86 21.95 -0.25
N GLU A 241 -2.81 20.72 -0.76
CA GLU A 241 -4.01 19.89 -0.97
C GLU A 241 -4.69 19.50 0.34
N LEU A 242 -3.96 19.31 1.44
CA LEU A 242 -4.58 19.09 2.77
C LEU A 242 -5.22 20.36 3.34
N GLU A 243 -4.72 21.54 2.97
CA GLU A 243 -5.35 22.84 3.33
C GLU A 243 -6.68 23.06 2.56
N ASP A 244 -6.82 22.45 1.36
CA ASP A 244 -8.03 22.48 0.52
C ASP A 244 -9.01 21.33 0.85
N TYR A 245 -8.91 20.74 2.03
CA TYR A 245 -9.83 19.70 2.48
C TYR A 245 -11.29 20.18 2.52
N ASP A 246 -12.19 19.32 2.00
CA ASP A 246 -13.64 19.56 2.01
C ASP A 246 -14.35 18.43 2.78
N PRO A 247 -15.11 18.71 3.85
CA PRO A 247 -15.87 17.71 4.58
C PRO A 247 -16.95 17.01 3.73
N ALA A 248 -17.40 17.63 2.64
CA ALA A 248 -18.34 17.02 1.69
C ALA A 248 -17.76 15.77 0.98
N LEU A 249 -16.43 15.58 1.00
CA LEU A 249 -15.79 14.39 0.42
C LEU A 249 -16.23 13.08 1.11
N GLY A 250 -16.57 13.13 2.41
CA GLY A 250 -17.05 11.95 3.13
C GLY A 250 -18.36 11.39 2.59
N PRO A 251 -19.47 12.16 2.63
CA PRO A 251 -20.75 11.74 2.05
C PRO A 251 -20.66 11.37 0.57
N ALA A 252 -19.99 12.21 -0.23
CA ALA A 252 -19.79 11.93 -1.66
C ALA A 252 -19.03 10.62 -1.88
N GLY A 253 -17.97 10.35 -1.09
CA GLY A 253 -17.22 9.11 -1.13
C GLY A 253 -18.10 7.89 -0.82
N ARG A 254 -18.98 7.99 0.18
CA ARG A 254 -19.92 6.92 0.52
C ARG A 254 -20.90 6.58 -0.63
N GLU A 255 -21.33 7.56 -1.40
CA GLU A 255 -22.15 7.34 -2.60
C GLU A 255 -21.34 6.61 -3.68
N LEU A 256 -20.10 7.04 -3.92
CA LEU A 256 -19.20 6.40 -4.89
C LEU A 256 -18.89 4.94 -4.51
N ALA A 257 -18.76 4.65 -3.21
CA ALA A 257 -18.49 3.30 -2.71
C ALA A 257 -19.61 2.30 -3.02
N GLN A 258 -20.85 2.74 -3.33
CA GLN A 258 -21.93 1.83 -3.73
C GLN A 258 -21.59 1.01 -4.98
N ALA A 259 -20.74 1.54 -5.86
CA ALA A 259 -20.27 0.82 -7.04
C ALA A 259 -19.34 -0.35 -6.70
N HIS A 260 -18.86 -0.45 -5.45
CA HIS A 260 -17.98 -1.48 -4.94
C HIS A 260 -18.70 -2.51 -4.05
N ASP A 261 -20.02 -2.53 -4.07
CA ASP A 261 -20.81 -3.46 -3.23
C ASP A 261 -20.40 -4.92 -3.42
N ALA A 262 -19.99 -5.57 -2.34
CA ALA A 262 -19.48 -6.94 -2.36
C ALA A 262 -20.55 -7.96 -2.81
N ARG A 263 -21.83 -7.70 -2.54
CA ARG A 263 -22.91 -8.56 -3.00
C ARG A 263 -23.08 -8.49 -4.52
N ALA A 264 -23.04 -7.28 -5.08
CA ALA A 264 -23.08 -7.09 -6.53
C ALA A 264 -21.86 -7.74 -7.20
N HIS A 265 -20.67 -7.53 -6.64
CA HIS A 265 -19.45 -8.18 -7.10
C HIS A 265 -19.57 -9.72 -7.13
N ALA A 266 -20.09 -10.34 -6.06
CA ALA A 266 -20.27 -11.79 -5.99
C ALA A 266 -21.27 -12.29 -7.06
N GLN A 267 -22.33 -11.53 -7.34
CA GLN A 267 -23.28 -11.86 -8.41
C GLN A 267 -22.65 -11.79 -9.81
N GLU A 268 -21.85 -10.75 -10.08
CA GLU A 268 -21.11 -10.63 -11.34
C GLU A 268 -20.06 -11.74 -11.49
N LEU A 269 -19.39 -12.11 -10.41
CA LEU A 269 -18.46 -13.22 -10.41
C LEU A 269 -19.14 -14.56 -10.67
N LEU A 270 -20.34 -14.81 -10.09
CA LEU A 270 -21.14 -16.00 -10.38
C LEU A 270 -21.56 -16.05 -11.85
N ALA A 271 -21.99 -14.93 -12.42
CA ALA A 271 -22.30 -14.86 -13.86
C ALA A 271 -21.08 -15.23 -14.70
N ALA A 272 -19.88 -14.77 -14.28
CA ALA A 272 -18.64 -15.16 -14.95
C ALA A 272 -18.31 -16.64 -14.79
N PHE A 273 -18.62 -17.26 -13.65
CA PHE A 273 -18.47 -18.70 -13.46
C PHE A 273 -19.41 -19.52 -14.36
N ASP A 274 -20.67 -19.11 -14.50
CA ASP A 274 -21.65 -19.79 -15.36
C ASP A 274 -21.27 -19.78 -16.86
N GLU A 275 -20.49 -18.78 -17.29
CA GLU A 275 -20.05 -18.65 -18.67
C GLU A 275 -18.84 -19.52 -19.04
N VAL A 276 -18.07 -20.02 -18.04
CA VAL A 276 -16.92 -20.87 -18.35
C VAL A 276 -17.32 -22.33 -18.48
N LYS A 277 -16.67 -23.02 -19.41
CA LYS A 277 -16.96 -24.42 -19.69
C LYS A 277 -15.83 -25.32 -19.17
N PRO A 278 -16.17 -26.54 -18.73
CA PRO A 278 -15.17 -27.55 -18.43
C PRO A 278 -14.18 -27.70 -19.57
N ARG A 279 -12.93 -27.96 -19.23
CA ARG A 279 -11.90 -28.25 -20.23
C ARG A 279 -12.23 -29.57 -20.94
N ARG A 280 -11.93 -29.65 -22.23
CA ARG A 280 -12.11 -30.89 -22.99
C ARG A 280 -10.97 -31.87 -22.73
N ASP A 281 -9.76 -31.33 -22.63
CA ASP A 281 -8.55 -32.10 -22.44
C ASP A 281 -7.70 -31.53 -21.31
N PRO A 282 -6.94 -32.36 -20.59
CA PRO A 282 -5.93 -31.91 -19.65
C PRO A 282 -4.84 -31.08 -20.36
N VAL A 283 -4.26 -30.17 -19.62
CA VAL A 283 -3.09 -29.40 -20.10
C VAL A 283 -1.88 -30.32 -20.07
N ASP A 284 -1.28 -30.54 -21.25
CA ASP A 284 -0.08 -31.36 -21.40
C ASP A 284 1.18 -30.56 -21.03
N ALA A 285 1.42 -30.43 -19.74
CA ALA A 285 2.58 -29.73 -19.19
C ALA A 285 2.88 -30.23 -17.75
N PRO A 286 4.13 -30.13 -17.28
CA PRO A 286 4.52 -30.48 -15.92
C PRO A 286 4.05 -29.42 -14.91
N LEU A 287 2.74 -29.21 -14.77
CA LEU A 287 2.15 -28.10 -14.02
C LEU A 287 2.62 -28.03 -12.57
N ARG A 288 2.78 -29.18 -11.88
CA ARG A 288 3.27 -29.23 -10.50
C ARG A 288 4.71 -28.70 -10.36
N GLU A 289 5.58 -29.03 -11.30
CA GLU A 289 6.95 -28.50 -11.30
C GLU A 289 7.00 -27.03 -11.67
N LEU A 290 6.16 -26.59 -12.60
CA LEU A 290 6.00 -25.17 -12.91
C LEU A 290 5.51 -24.38 -11.71
N ALA A 291 4.52 -24.88 -10.96
CA ALA A 291 4.04 -24.26 -9.72
C ALA A 291 5.18 -24.13 -8.69
N ARG A 292 6.03 -25.18 -8.57
CA ARG A 292 7.20 -25.13 -7.69
C ARG A 292 8.22 -24.07 -8.11
N VAL A 293 8.45 -23.90 -9.40
CA VAL A 293 9.36 -22.86 -9.93
C VAL A 293 8.81 -21.48 -9.63
N VAL A 294 7.52 -21.24 -9.89
CA VAL A 294 6.84 -19.97 -9.58
C VAL A 294 6.94 -19.64 -8.11
N ARG A 295 6.75 -20.62 -7.20
CA ARG A 295 6.94 -20.44 -5.77
C ARG A 295 8.33 -19.94 -5.41
N LEU A 296 9.37 -20.59 -5.98
CA LEU A 296 10.77 -20.22 -5.72
C LEU A 296 11.08 -18.82 -6.23
N GLU A 297 10.57 -18.48 -7.41
CA GLU A 297 10.71 -17.15 -8.01
C GLU A 297 10.02 -16.09 -7.16
N ALA A 298 8.77 -16.31 -6.76
CA ALA A 298 8.02 -15.41 -5.87
C ALA A 298 8.73 -15.20 -4.53
N ALA A 299 9.28 -16.26 -3.92
CA ALA A 299 10.05 -16.17 -2.70
C ALA A 299 11.36 -15.38 -2.89
N ALA A 300 12.03 -15.53 -4.04
CA ALA A 300 13.22 -14.75 -4.38
C ALA A 300 12.88 -13.27 -4.61
N ALA A 301 11.81 -12.98 -5.34
CA ALA A 301 11.33 -11.63 -5.59
C ALA A 301 10.94 -10.90 -4.29
N ARG A 302 10.23 -11.57 -3.38
CA ARG A 302 9.90 -11.00 -2.05
C ARG A 302 11.17 -10.64 -1.27
N ARG A 303 12.17 -11.53 -1.23
CA ARG A 303 13.46 -11.25 -0.56
C ARG A 303 14.20 -10.07 -1.20
N ALA A 304 14.26 -10.04 -2.53
CA ALA A 304 14.89 -8.93 -3.24
C ALA A 304 14.19 -7.59 -2.96
N HIS A 305 12.87 -7.57 -2.92
CA HIS A 305 12.10 -6.38 -2.58
C HIS A 305 12.36 -5.92 -1.14
N THR A 306 12.40 -6.84 -0.17
CA THR A 306 12.73 -6.52 1.23
C THR A 306 14.12 -5.90 1.33
N HIS A 307 15.14 -6.50 0.70
CA HIS A 307 16.50 -5.96 0.69
C HIS A 307 16.61 -4.61 -0.03
N ALA A 308 15.86 -4.40 -1.11
CA ALA A 308 15.82 -3.11 -1.79
C ALA A 308 15.26 -2.01 -0.88
N ARG A 309 14.17 -2.29 -0.14
CA ARG A 309 13.59 -1.35 0.85
C ARG A 309 14.54 -1.07 2.01
N GLU A 310 15.20 -2.10 2.54
CA GLU A 310 16.21 -1.93 3.60
C GLU A 310 17.38 -1.04 3.13
N ALA A 311 17.84 -1.27 1.90
CA ALA A 311 18.92 -0.47 1.31
C ALA A 311 18.49 1.00 1.07
N GLU A 312 17.26 1.22 0.63
CA GLU A 312 16.71 2.57 0.46
C GLU A 312 16.58 3.29 1.80
N SER A 313 16.02 2.63 2.81
CA SER A 313 15.92 3.17 4.17
C SER A 313 17.30 3.50 4.76
N ALA A 314 18.28 2.63 4.56
CA ALA A 314 19.66 2.87 5.00
C ALA A 314 20.30 4.09 4.30
N ARG A 315 20.07 4.26 2.98
CA ARG A 315 20.55 5.43 2.23
C ARG A 315 19.93 6.72 2.73
N THR A 316 18.60 6.74 2.94
CA THR A 316 17.90 7.90 3.47
C THR A 316 18.46 8.31 4.84
N ARG A 317 18.62 7.31 5.73
CA ARG A 317 19.19 7.55 7.07
C ARG A 317 20.63 8.04 7.00
N ALA A 318 21.44 7.54 6.07
CA ALA A 318 22.81 8.03 5.86
C ALA A 318 22.81 9.52 5.45
N THR A 319 21.95 9.91 4.52
CA THR A 319 21.81 11.30 4.09
C THR A 319 21.36 12.23 5.23
N GLU A 320 20.45 11.78 6.08
CA GLU A 320 20.01 12.53 7.26
C GLU A 320 21.16 12.73 8.26
N LEU A 321 21.91 11.66 8.54
CA LEU A 321 23.06 11.72 9.44
C LEU A 321 24.18 12.62 8.89
N GLU A 322 24.41 12.63 7.57
CA GLU A 322 25.36 13.55 6.92
C GLU A 322 24.95 15.02 7.11
N ARG A 323 23.64 15.30 7.00
CA ARG A 323 23.12 16.65 7.25
C ARG A 323 23.28 17.05 8.72
N GLU A 324 22.89 16.18 9.66
CA GLU A 324 23.07 16.44 11.10
C GLU A 324 24.56 16.66 11.44
N LEU A 325 25.44 15.87 10.86
CA LEU A 325 26.88 16.03 11.05
C LEU A 325 27.39 17.39 10.53
N ALA A 326 26.87 17.85 9.39
CA ALA A 326 27.20 19.16 8.85
C ALA A 326 26.73 20.30 9.79
N GLU A 327 25.50 20.21 10.30
CA GLU A 327 24.95 21.18 11.27
C GLU A 327 25.79 21.22 12.58
N VAL A 328 26.18 20.05 13.09
CA VAL A 328 27.04 19.97 14.29
C VAL A 328 28.42 20.55 14.03
N ARG A 329 29.00 20.30 12.87
CA ARG A 329 30.29 20.89 12.48
C ARG A 329 30.23 22.41 12.42
N GLU A 330 29.22 22.97 11.77
CA GLU A 330 29.01 24.42 11.70
C GLU A 330 28.84 25.04 13.08
N ARG A 331 28.07 24.38 13.95
CA ARG A 331 27.87 24.82 15.34
C ARG A 331 29.18 24.80 16.13
N ASN A 332 29.99 23.76 15.97
CA ASN A 332 31.30 23.67 16.61
C ASN A 332 32.27 24.76 16.14
N GLU A 333 32.25 25.10 14.85
CA GLU A 333 33.04 26.20 14.33
C GLU A 333 32.61 27.56 14.90
N GLN A 334 31.27 27.76 15.06
CA GLN A 334 30.75 28.96 15.71
C GLN A 334 31.21 29.07 17.15
N LEU A 335 31.08 27.98 17.93
CA LEU A 335 31.54 27.94 19.32
C LEU A 335 33.03 28.15 19.46
N ALA A 336 33.85 27.63 18.53
CA ALA A 336 35.28 27.84 18.53
C ALA A 336 35.60 29.31 18.33
N ARG A 337 34.91 30.02 17.41
CA ARG A 337 35.07 31.48 17.22
C ARG A 337 34.64 32.28 18.44
N GLU A 338 33.53 31.91 19.09
CA GLU A 338 33.09 32.57 20.32
C GLU A 338 34.10 32.40 21.46
N VAL A 339 34.67 31.19 21.61
CA VAL A 339 35.70 30.91 22.64
C VAL A 339 36.94 31.74 22.39
N GLU A 340 37.40 31.87 21.14
CA GLU A 340 38.57 32.70 20.81
C GLU A 340 38.32 34.17 21.07
N GLU A 341 37.13 34.68 20.77
CA GLU A 341 36.74 36.08 21.05
C GLU A 341 36.69 36.32 22.57
N LEU A 342 36.14 35.40 23.33
CA LEU A 342 36.08 35.51 24.81
C LEU A 342 37.50 35.48 25.42
N ARG A 343 38.42 34.65 24.89
CA ARG A 343 39.83 34.64 25.30
C ARG A 343 40.49 35.97 25.05
N ARG A 344 40.30 36.58 23.84
CA ARG A 344 40.84 37.87 23.52
C ARG A 344 40.33 38.96 24.45
N GLN A 345 39.03 38.98 24.74
CA GLN A 345 38.43 39.92 25.67
C GLN A 345 38.95 39.75 27.12
N ALA A 346 39.18 38.50 27.55
CA ALA A 346 39.77 38.21 28.83
C ALA A 346 41.23 38.71 28.94
N GLU A 347 42.02 38.52 27.90
CA GLU A 347 43.40 39.01 27.81
C GLU A 347 43.46 40.57 27.85
N GLU A 348 42.58 41.22 27.07
CA GLU A 348 42.45 42.67 27.05
C GLU A 348 42.04 43.21 28.45
N ALA A 349 41.07 42.55 29.13
CA ALA A 349 40.64 42.91 30.48
C ALA A 349 41.77 42.74 31.51
N ALA A 350 42.55 41.64 31.43
CA ALA A 350 43.68 41.39 32.30
C ALA A 350 44.79 42.45 32.11
N ALA A 351 45.09 42.81 30.87
CA ALA A 351 46.07 43.87 30.56
C ALA A 351 45.66 45.24 31.08
N LEU A 352 44.36 45.57 30.98
CA LEU A 352 43.81 46.84 31.57
C LEU A 352 43.88 46.83 33.08
N GLU A 353 43.61 45.69 33.71
CA GLU A 353 43.70 45.58 35.18
C GLU A 353 45.15 45.69 35.65
N GLU A 354 46.09 45.09 34.98
CA GLU A 354 47.54 45.26 35.24
C GLU A 354 47.98 46.70 35.13
N GLN A 355 47.60 47.40 34.06
CA GLN A 355 47.86 48.82 33.90
C GLN A 355 47.25 49.68 35.00
N ARG A 356 46.08 49.30 35.48
CA ARG A 356 45.39 49.99 36.58
C ARG A 356 46.12 49.80 37.90
N LEU A 357 46.61 48.61 38.15
CA LEU A 357 47.43 48.28 39.31
C LEU A 357 48.78 49.01 39.30
N GLU A 358 49.44 49.09 38.18
CA GLU A 358 50.69 49.85 38.02
C GLU A 358 50.49 51.36 38.25
N ARG A 359 49.41 51.93 37.69
CA ARG A 359 49.05 53.34 37.95
C ARG A 359 48.74 53.59 39.43
N GLN A 360 48.13 52.64 40.13
CA GLN A 360 47.90 52.73 41.56
C GLN A 360 49.19 52.64 42.37
N LYS A 361 50.13 51.76 42.01
CA LYS A 361 51.46 51.64 42.62
C LYS A 361 52.28 52.92 42.40
N SER A 362 52.33 53.49 41.20
CA SER A 362 53.04 54.72 40.95
C SER A 362 52.47 55.96 41.67
N ARG A 363 51.15 55.99 41.90
CA ARG A 363 50.52 57.05 42.75
C ARG A 363 50.80 56.90 44.24
N ARG A 364 51.03 55.65 44.74
CA ARG A 364 51.34 55.40 46.17
C ARG A 364 52.82 55.61 46.51
N PHE A 365 53.72 55.47 45.54
CA PHE A 365 55.18 55.56 45.73
C PHE A 365 55.82 56.72 44.96
N GLY A 366 55.04 57.70 44.49
CA GLY A 366 55.60 58.90 43.84
C GLY A 366 56.34 59.74 44.88
N PRO A 367 57.43 60.42 44.44
CA PRO A 367 58.29 61.20 45.35
C PRO A 367 57.46 62.24 46.11
N ARG A 368 57.46 62.11 47.43
CA ARG A 368 57.06 63.23 48.28
C ARG A 368 57.99 64.40 48.04
N ARG A 369 57.47 65.47 47.46
CA ARG A 369 58.14 66.78 47.44
C ARG A 369 57.98 67.50 48.75
#